data_fd0f02f6ef6c7d0d4ba421054bf6b458
#
_entry.id   fd0f02f6ef6c7d0d4ba421054bf6b458
#
_cell.length_a   1.000
_cell.length_b   1.000
_cell.length_c   1.000
_cell.angle_alpha   90.00
_cell.angle_beta   90.00
_cell.angle_gamma   90.00
#
_symmetry.space_group_name_H-M   'P 1'
#
loop_
_entity.id
_entity.type
_entity.pdbx_description
1 polymer ?
#
loop_
_entity_poly.entity_id
_entity_poly.type
_entity_poly.pdbx_seq_one_letter_code
_entity_poly.pdbx_strand_id
1 'polypeptide(L)'
;PERLRILKDYEAGAPLTGKGGIRQRLGAIDMEFFGRAYFPHYFSRPSPEFHKELDAIWQQGVLKGQYPITPVKIKEISRMNGTKRVAAAPRGHAKSTTLTFKGTMHAIVYGYKHYPIIISDSSEQAEGFLDNIRVEFEENEFLKEDFGDLTGKVWRSNVLITSTNIKVEAIGSGKKIRGRKHRNWRPDLIVLDDIENDENVRTPEQRSKLENWFLKAVSKAGDDYTDIVYIGTLLHYDSLLAKTLKNPGYKAIKYKAVISFSKADDLWKKWEDIYTDLSNDNHEEDARAYFEANRDAMLEGTQVLWEEKLSYYDLMVMRVTEGEASFNSEEQNEPINPEDCIFNKEWFE
;
A
#
# COMPACT_ATOMS: atom_id res chain seq x y z
N PRO A 1 -23.18 5.24 -12.55
CA PRO A 1 -23.80 6.09 -13.60
C PRO A 1 -22.77 6.70 -14.56
N GLU A 2 -21.68 7.29 -14.05
CA GLU A 2 -20.65 7.95 -14.89
C GLU A 2 -19.92 6.98 -15.83
N ARG A 3 -19.54 5.79 -15.35
CA ARG A 3 -18.93 4.75 -16.19
C ARG A 3 -19.84 4.37 -17.38
N LEU A 4 -21.13 4.21 -17.13
CA LEU A 4 -22.08 3.91 -18.21
C LEU A 4 -22.20 5.05 -19.22
N ARG A 5 -22.12 6.32 -18.76
CA ARG A 5 -22.11 7.48 -19.65
C ARG A 5 -20.87 7.47 -20.55
N ILE A 6 -19.69 7.21 -19.98
CA ILE A 6 -18.43 7.14 -20.73
C ILE A 6 -18.49 6.02 -21.79
N LEU A 7 -19.04 4.85 -21.44
CA LEU A 7 -19.19 3.74 -22.37
C LEU A 7 -20.17 4.07 -23.53
N LYS A 8 -21.26 4.78 -23.25
CA LYS A 8 -22.18 5.28 -24.32
C LYS A 8 -21.48 6.27 -25.22
N ASP A 9 -20.64 7.15 -24.71
CA ASP A 9 -19.86 8.08 -25.53
C ASP A 9 -18.88 7.30 -26.46
N TYR A 10 -18.33 6.19 -26.01
CA TYR A 10 -17.53 5.29 -26.86
C TYR A 10 -18.38 4.68 -27.99
N GLU A 11 -19.56 4.15 -27.67
CA GLU A 11 -20.51 3.62 -28.67
C GLU A 11 -20.94 4.70 -29.70
N ALA A 12 -20.96 5.95 -29.26
CA ALA A 12 -21.23 7.10 -30.12
C ALA A 12 -20.01 7.60 -30.93
N GLY A 13 -18.85 6.90 -30.86
CA GLY A 13 -17.67 7.20 -31.65
C GLY A 13 -16.67 8.14 -30.98
N ALA A 14 -16.72 8.32 -29.65
CA ALA A 14 -15.68 9.05 -28.95
C ALA A 14 -14.33 8.32 -29.03
N PRO A 15 -13.19 9.04 -29.14
CA PRO A 15 -11.87 8.42 -29.28
C PRO A 15 -11.51 7.58 -28.05
N LEU A 16 -10.90 6.41 -28.28
CA LEU A 16 -10.51 5.50 -27.22
C LEU A 16 -9.35 6.08 -26.40
N THR A 17 -8.38 6.69 -27.06
CA THR A 17 -7.13 7.20 -26.48
C THR A 17 -6.94 8.68 -26.76
N GLY A 18 -5.90 9.27 -26.18
CA GLY A 18 -5.60 10.69 -26.32
C GLY A 18 -6.34 11.55 -25.28
N LYS A 19 -6.06 12.83 -25.30
CA LYS A 19 -6.63 13.80 -24.37
C LYS A 19 -8.16 13.84 -24.45
N GLY A 20 -8.84 13.52 -23.35
CA GLY A 20 -10.29 13.42 -23.27
C GLY A 20 -10.87 12.10 -23.79
N GLY A 21 -10.02 11.16 -24.22
CA GLY A 21 -10.40 9.82 -24.66
C GLY A 21 -11.01 8.97 -23.56
N ILE A 22 -11.61 7.87 -23.98
CA ILE A 22 -12.32 6.94 -23.08
C ILE A 22 -11.39 6.38 -22.01
N ARG A 23 -10.15 5.98 -22.38
CA ARG A 23 -9.15 5.46 -21.45
C ARG A 23 -8.83 6.47 -20.35
N GLN A 24 -8.56 7.73 -20.71
CA GLN A 24 -8.29 8.78 -19.75
C GLN A 24 -9.48 9.03 -18.81
N ARG A 25 -10.69 9.06 -19.35
CA ARG A 25 -11.92 9.33 -18.59
C ARG A 25 -12.30 8.17 -17.66
N LEU A 26 -12.15 6.91 -18.10
CA LEU A 26 -12.35 5.73 -17.24
C LEU A 26 -11.31 5.67 -16.15
N GLY A 27 -10.05 5.89 -16.47
CA GLY A 27 -8.97 5.92 -15.49
C GLY A 27 -9.17 6.97 -14.38
N ALA A 28 -9.82 8.09 -14.68
CA ALA A 28 -10.12 9.12 -13.69
C ALA A 28 -11.10 8.64 -12.59
N ILE A 29 -12.00 7.72 -12.92
CA ILE A 29 -13.10 7.28 -12.04
C ILE A 29 -12.96 5.85 -11.53
N ASP A 30 -12.00 5.10 -12.05
CA ASP A 30 -11.79 3.67 -11.75
C ASP A 30 -10.30 3.40 -11.57
N MET A 31 -9.88 3.24 -10.32
CA MET A 31 -8.47 3.04 -9.95
C MET A 31 -7.94 1.67 -10.41
N GLU A 32 -8.78 0.64 -10.45
CA GLU A 32 -8.38 -0.67 -10.98
C GLU A 32 -8.13 -0.56 -12.48
N PHE A 33 -9.07 0.05 -13.20
CA PHE A 33 -8.90 0.31 -14.63
C PHE A 33 -7.66 1.17 -14.91
N PHE A 34 -7.43 2.23 -14.12
CA PHE A 34 -6.24 3.08 -14.25
C PHE A 34 -4.95 2.27 -14.15
N GLY A 35 -4.84 1.44 -13.11
CA GLY A 35 -3.67 0.59 -12.93
C GLY A 35 -3.43 -0.34 -14.12
N ARG A 36 -4.47 -1.05 -14.59
CA ARG A 36 -4.36 -2.01 -15.68
C ARG A 36 -4.15 -1.37 -17.05
N ALA A 37 -4.77 -0.22 -17.30
CA ALA A 37 -4.72 0.45 -18.59
C ALA A 37 -3.40 1.19 -18.84
N TYR A 38 -2.78 1.72 -17.79
CA TYR A 38 -1.53 2.48 -17.90
C TYR A 38 -0.30 1.70 -17.43
N PHE A 39 -0.46 0.76 -16.48
CA PHE A 39 0.65 0.01 -15.87
C PHE A 39 0.41 -1.50 -15.90
N PRO A 40 0.12 -2.12 -17.07
CA PRO A 40 -0.16 -3.56 -17.16
C PRO A 40 1.00 -4.43 -16.66
N HIS A 41 2.22 -3.95 -16.71
CA HIS A 41 3.41 -4.62 -16.22
C HIS A 41 3.48 -4.70 -14.69
N TYR A 42 2.84 -3.76 -13.95
CA TYR A 42 2.68 -3.84 -12.50
C TYR A 42 1.42 -4.62 -12.10
N PHE A 43 0.33 -4.52 -12.88
CA PHE A 43 -0.98 -5.07 -12.55
C PHE A 43 -1.36 -6.24 -13.47
N SER A 44 -0.46 -7.22 -13.61
CA SER A 44 -0.62 -8.39 -14.49
C SER A 44 -1.56 -9.45 -13.93
N ARG A 45 -1.69 -9.56 -12.58
CA ARG A 45 -2.58 -10.52 -11.91
C ARG A 45 -3.96 -9.92 -11.67
N PRO A 46 -5.02 -10.76 -11.51
CA PRO A 46 -6.31 -10.31 -11.03
C PRO A 46 -6.18 -9.58 -9.69
N SER A 47 -6.90 -8.46 -9.54
CA SER A 47 -6.91 -7.71 -8.29
C SER A 47 -7.83 -8.41 -7.28
N PRO A 48 -7.32 -8.85 -6.13
CA PRO A 48 -8.16 -9.38 -5.06
C PRO A 48 -9.05 -8.27 -4.47
N GLU A 49 -10.07 -8.66 -3.72
CA GLU A 49 -11.05 -7.71 -3.19
C GLU A 49 -10.41 -6.63 -2.30
N PHE A 50 -9.42 -6.99 -1.49
CA PHE A 50 -8.74 -6.02 -0.63
C PHE A 50 -7.99 -4.93 -1.42
N HIS A 51 -7.51 -5.18 -2.65
CA HIS A 51 -6.94 -4.13 -3.50
C HIS A 51 -8.00 -3.11 -3.91
N LYS A 52 -9.24 -3.56 -4.18
CA LYS A 52 -10.36 -2.65 -4.46
C LYS A 52 -10.73 -1.83 -3.22
N GLU A 53 -10.61 -2.42 -2.03
CA GLU A 53 -10.79 -1.70 -0.77
C GLU A 53 -9.67 -0.66 -0.54
N LEU A 54 -8.40 -0.97 -0.89
CA LEU A 54 -7.31 0.00 -0.89
C LEU A 54 -7.57 1.13 -1.89
N ASP A 55 -8.05 0.81 -3.10
CA ASP A 55 -8.48 1.81 -4.08
C ASP A 55 -9.60 2.69 -3.55
N ALA A 56 -10.58 2.10 -2.84
CA ALA A 56 -11.65 2.86 -2.20
C ALA A 56 -11.15 3.78 -1.09
N ILE A 57 -10.11 3.38 -0.33
CA ILE A 57 -9.43 4.24 0.64
C ILE A 57 -8.87 5.48 -0.06
N TRP A 58 -8.20 5.30 -1.20
CA TRP A 58 -7.67 6.39 -1.99
C TRP A 58 -8.77 7.29 -2.55
N GLN A 59 -9.76 6.71 -3.19
CA GLN A 59 -10.87 7.45 -3.79
C GLN A 59 -11.65 8.27 -2.77
N GLN A 60 -12.01 7.68 -1.65
CA GLN A 60 -12.73 8.39 -0.57
C GLN A 60 -11.86 9.41 0.16
N GLY A 61 -10.57 9.15 0.29
CA GLY A 61 -9.59 10.04 0.92
C GLY A 61 -9.18 11.19 0.00
N VAL A 62 -8.39 10.88 -0.99
CA VAL A 62 -7.76 11.89 -1.88
C VAL A 62 -8.77 12.54 -2.82
N LEU A 63 -9.72 11.78 -3.35
CA LEU A 63 -10.75 12.28 -4.26
C LEU A 63 -12.06 12.66 -3.56
N LYS A 64 -12.16 12.52 -2.24
CA LYS A 64 -13.37 12.85 -1.44
C LYS A 64 -14.64 12.13 -1.92
N GLY A 65 -14.49 10.94 -2.50
CA GLY A 65 -15.60 10.21 -3.11
C GLY A 65 -16.14 10.84 -4.39
N GLN A 66 -15.47 11.84 -4.93
CA GLN A 66 -15.82 12.50 -6.19
C GLN A 66 -14.90 12.03 -7.32
N TYR A 67 -15.38 12.22 -8.55
CA TYR A 67 -14.62 11.86 -9.76
C TYR A 67 -14.58 13.08 -10.69
N PRO A 68 -13.77 14.11 -10.36
CA PRO A 68 -13.73 15.31 -11.15
C PRO A 68 -12.93 15.06 -12.43
N ILE A 69 -13.57 15.30 -13.55
CA ILE A 69 -12.91 15.25 -14.86
C ILE A 69 -12.64 16.68 -15.38
N THR A 70 -13.28 17.68 -14.79
CA THR A 70 -13.12 19.07 -15.22
C THR A 70 -12.12 19.83 -14.35
N PRO A 71 -11.30 20.75 -14.92
CA PRO A 71 -10.35 21.56 -14.16
C PRO A 71 -10.96 22.34 -12.99
N VAL A 72 -12.21 22.79 -13.13
CA VAL A 72 -12.94 23.52 -12.07
C VAL A 72 -13.17 22.60 -10.86
N LYS A 73 -13.72 21.40 -11.08
CA LYS A 73 -13.98 20.43 -10.02
C LYS A 73 -12.70 19.88 -9.39
N ILE A 74 -11.64 19.68 -10.18
CA ILE A 74 -10.32 19.32 -9.67
C ILE A 74 -9.81 20.39 -8.69
N LYS A 75 -9.93 21.66 -9.05
CA LYS A 75 -9.55 22.78 -8.18
C LYS A 75 -10.40 22.88 -6.91
N GLU A 76 -11.68 22.54 -6.98
CA GLU A 76 -12.55 22.48 -5.81
C GLU A 76 -12.10 21.38 -4.83
N ILE A 77 -11.88 20.16 -5.32
CA ILE A 77 -11.42 19.04 -4.50
C ILE A 77 -10.07 19.34 -3.82
N SER A 78 -9.13 19.93 -4.54
CA SER A 78 -7.79 20.24 -4.00
C SER A 78 -7.82 21.25 -2.83
N ARG A 79 -8.97 21.90 -2.60
CA ARG A 79 -9.20 22.84 -1.50
C ARG A 79 -10.10 22.30 -0.39
N MET A 80 -10.67 21.11 -0.57
CA MET A 80 -11.48 20.48 0.46
C MET A 80 -10.59 20.00 1.61
N ASN A 81 -11.17 19.94 2.81
CA ASN A 81 -10.47 19.46 4.00
C ASN A 81 -9.80 18.10 3.76
N GLY A 82 -8.57 18.00 4.20
CA GLY A 82 -7.76 16.81 4.12
C GLY A 82 -8.32 15.65 4.94
N THR A 83 -7.97 14.45 4.54
CA THR A 83 -8.34 13.22 5.24
C THR A 83 -7.10 12.49 5.75
N LYS A 84 -7.28 11.68 6.77
CA LYS A 84 -6.21 10.86 7.32
C LYS A 84 -6.63 9.39 7.25
N ARG A 85 -5.83 8.58 6.61
CA ARG A 85 -6.10 7.17 6.37
C ARG A 85 -4.90 6.34 6.77
N VAL A 86 -5.14 5.17 7.34
CA VAL A 86 -4.09 4.22 7.71
C VAL A 86 -4.52 2.82 7.32
N ALA A 87 -3.62 2.09 6.66
CA ALA A 87 -3.82 0.71 6.28
C ALA A 87 -2.62 -0.14 6.69
N ALA A 88 -2.86 -1.21 7.44
CA ALA A 88 -1.88 -2.28 7.64
C ALA A 88 -2.23 -3.44 6.73
N ALA A 89 -1.27 -3.89 5.93
CA ALA A 89 -1.43 -5.05 5.05
C ALA A 89 -0.16 -5.92 5.09
N PRO A 90 -0.28 -7.24 4.87
CA PRO A 90 0.84 -8.16 4.93
C PRO A 90 1.97 -7.77 3.97
N ARG A 91 3.18 -8.21 4.29
CA ARG A 91 4.33 -8.03 3.41
C ARG A 91 4.09 -8.71 2.06
N GLY A 92 4.61 -8.12 0.99
CA GLY A 92 4.47 -8.69 -0.34
C GLY A 92 3.07 -8.64 -0.97
N HIS A 93 2.06 -8.09 -0.31
CA HIS A 93 0.67 -8.01 -0.82
C HIS A 93 0.39 -6.77 -1.67
N ALA A 94 1.41 -6.21 -2.33
CA ALA A 94 1.34 -5.10 -3.29
C ALA A 94 0.69 -3.79 -2.75
N LYS A 95 0.72 -3.57 -1.42
CA LYS A 95 0.19 -2.36 -0.79
C LYS A 95 0.85 -1.09 -1.34
N SER A 96 2.19 -1.08 -1.44
CA SER A 96 2.98 0.05 -1.94
C SER A 96 2.71 0.31 -3.42
N THR A 97 2.63 -0.75 -4.24
CA THR A 97 2.28 -0.63 -5.67
C THR A 97 0.88 -0.04 -5.85
N THR A 98 -0.08 -0.42 -5.00
CA THR A 98 -1.47 0.03 -5.11
C THR A 98 -1.64 1.46 -4.59
N LEU A 99 -1.17 1.78 -3.39
CA LEU A 99 -1.40 3.08 -2.77
C LEU A 99 -0.28 4.09 -3.06
N THR A 100 0.98 3.73 -2.83
CA THR A 100 2.09 4.67 -2.98
C THR A 100 2.37 4.96 -4.45
N PHE A 101 2.55 3.94 -5.28
CA PHE A 101 2.83 4.14 -6.71
C PHE A 101 1.57 4.55 -7.48
N LYS A 102 0.59 3.63 -7.66
CA LYS A 102 -0.60 3.87 -8.48
C LYS A 102 -1.39 5.09 -8.00
N GLY A 103 -1.61 5.20 -6.68
CA GLY A 103 -2.33 6.33 -6.10
C GLY A 103 -1.63 7.66 -6.38
N THR A 104 -0.33 7.76 -6.11
CA THR A 104 0.42 9.00 -6.36
C THR A 104 0.45 9.35 -7.86
N MET A 105 0.68 8.36 -8.75
CA MET A 105 0.58 8.56 -10.21
C MET A 105 -0.77 9.12 -10.60
N HIS A 106 -1.86 8.54 -10.13
CA HIS A 106 -3.22 9.02 -10.39
C HIS A 106 -3.41 10.47 -9.94
N ALA A 107 -2.96 10.81 -8.73
CA ALA A 107 -3.06 12.18 -8.23
C ALA A 107 -2.28 13.21 -9.07
N ILE A 108 -1.13 12.80 -9.62
CA ILE A 108 -0.27 13.66 -10.44
C ILE A 108 -0.85 13.85 -11.84
N VAL A 109 -1.16 12.76 -12.55
CA VAL A 109 -1.55 12.84 -13.97
C VAL A 109 -2.90 13.55 -14.15
N TYR A 110 -3.81 13.42 -13.19
CA TYR A 110 -5.09 14.14 -13.20
C TYR A 110 -5.03 15.52 -12.52
N GLY A 111 -3.90 15.87 -11.90
CA GLY A 111 -3.72 17.17 -11.24
C GLY A 111 -4.53 17.35 -9.95
N TYR A 112 -4.88 16.27 -9.28
CA TYR A 112 -5.63 16.33 -8.02
C TYR A 112 -4.80 16.87 -6.86
N LYS A 113 -3.47 16.69 -6.93
CA LYS A 113 -2.51 17.14 -5.93
C LYS A 113 -1.38 17.93 -6.58
N HIS A 114 -0.86 18.92 -5.86
CA HIS A 114 0.13 19.88 -6.36
C HIS A 114 1.50 19.67 -5.73
N TYR A 115 1.54 19.06 -4.53
CA TYR A 115 2.77 18.81 -3.82
C TYR A 115 2.71 17.51 -2.99
N PRO A 116 2.67 16.36 -3.64
CA PRO A 116 2.85 15.07 -2.98
C PRO A 116 4.23 14.91 -2.34
N ILE A 117 4.28 14.33 -1.14
CA ILE A 117 5.51 13.85 -0.49
C ILE A 117 5.36 12.36 -0.22
N ILE A 118 6.35 11.56 -0.64
CA ILE A 118 6.48 10.15 -0.32
C ILE A 118 7.53 10.01 0.78
N ILE A 119 7.17 9.33 1.85
CA ILE A 119 8.05 9.08 3.00
C ILE A 119 8.17 7.57 3.19
N SER A 120 9.40 7.07 3.32
CA SER A 120 9.68 5.69 3.68
C SER A 120 10.68 5.63 4.85
N ASP A 121 11.07 4.44 5.29
CA ASP A 121 12.00 4.26 6.40
C ASP A 121 13.35 4.93 6.12
N SER A 122 13.85 4.83 4.89
CA SER A 122 15.08 5.46 4.43
C SER A 122 14.85 6.42 3.25
N SER A 123 15.82 7.31 3.00
CA SER A 123 15.79 8.18 1.82
C SER A 123 15.91 7.38 0.53
N GLU A 124 16.74 6.34 0.52
CA GLU A 124 16.97 5.47 -0.64
C GLU A 124 15.70 4.74 -1.06
N GLN A 125 14.94 4.20 -0.10
CA GLN A 125 13.67 3.55 -0.41
C GLN A 125 12.61 4.55 -0.91
N ALA A 126 12.52 5.72 -0.31
CA ALA A 126 11.62 6.77 -0.79
C ALA A 126 11.98 7.25 -2.20
N GLU A 127 13.28 7.41 -2.49
CA GLU A 127 13.79 7.76 -3.81
C GLU A 127 13.54 6.66 -4.85
N GLY A 128 13.58 5.38 -4.45
CA GLY A 128 13.20 4.25 -5.29
C GLY A 128 11.74 4.32 -5.77
N PHE A 129 10.80 4.72 -4.91
CA PHE A 129 9.42 4.98 -5.35
C PHE A 129 9.33 6.13 -6.34
N LEU A 130 10.10 7.20 -6.10
CA LEU A 130 10.10 8.35 -7.01
C LEU A 130 10.76 8.03 -8.34
N ASP A 131 11.77 7.14 -8.35
CA ASP A 131 12.43 6.65 -9.55
C ASP A 131 11.46 5.85 -10.44
N ASN A 132 10.68 4.94 -9.84
CA ASN A 132 9.63 4.22 -10.57
C ASN A 132 8.62 5.20 -11.23
N ILE A 133 8.20 6.24 -10.50
CA ILE A 133 7.32 7.30 -11.05
C ILE A 133 8.01 8.04 -12.19
N ARG A 134 9.30 8.33 -12.06
CA ARG A 134 10.11 9.01 -13.07
C ARG A 134 10.19 8.22 -14.36
N VAL A 135 10.52 6.93 -14.26
CA VAL A 135 10.63 6.02 -15.42
C VAL A 135 9.30 5.95 -16.17
N GLU A 136 8.17 5.87 -15.47
CA GLU A 136 6.86 5.86 -16.13
C GLU A 136 6.56 7.17 -16.87
N PHE A 137 6.97 8.31 -16.36
CA PHE A 137 6.81 9.57 -17.10
C PHE A 137 7.74 9.65 -18.32
N GLU A 138 8.94 9.05 -18.24
CA GLU A 138 9.93 9.06 -19.32
C GLU A 138 9.64 8.03 -20.43
N GLU A 139 9.07 6.88 -20.10
CA GLU A 139 9.01 5.73 -20.99
C GLU A 139 7.58 5.26 -21.34
N ASN A 140 6.58 5.57 -20.51
CA ASN A 140 5.24 5.03 -20.69
C ASN A 140 4.46 5.76 -21.79
N GLU A 141 4.36 5.14 -22.96
CA GLU A 141 3.69 5.71 -24.12
C GLU A 141 2.16 5.88 -23.89
N PHE A 142 1.52 5.03 -23.06
CA PHE A 142 0.11 5.18 -22.76
C PHE A 142 -0.18 6.46 -21.96
N LEU A 143 0.72 6.80 -21.02
CA LEU A 143 0.63 8.06 -20.30
C LEU A 143 0.86 9.26 -21.21
N LYS A 144 1.90 9.21 -22.07
CA LYS A 144 2.22 10.29 -22.99
C LYS A 144 1.10 10.55 -23.98
N GLU A 145 0.47 9.50 -24.49
CA GLU A 145 -0.64 9.60 -25.45
C GLU A 145 -1.83 10.35 -24.84
N ASP A 146 -2.19 10.06 -23.59
CA ASP A 146 -3.39 10.62 -22.97
C ASP A 146 -3.12 11.92 -22.21
N PHE A 147 -1.95 12.08 -21.58
CA PHE A 147 -1.63 13.23 -20.73
C PHE A 147 -0.56 14.16 -21.32
N GLY A 148 0.09 13.75 -22.39
CA GLY A 148 1.24 14.46 -22.96
C GLY A 148 2.53 14.21 -22.18
N ASP A 149 3.61 14.86 -22.59
CA ASP A 149 4.88 14.78 -21.86
C ASP A 149 4.81 15.56 -20.55
N LEU A 150 4.88 14.82 -19.45
CA LEU A 150 4.86 15.35 -18.09
C LEU A 150 6.25 15.66 -17.53
N THR A 151 7.32 15.41 -18.30
CA THR A 151 8.69 15.68 -17.88
C THR A 151 8.92 17.17 -17.69
N GLY A 152 9.50 17.56 -16.56
CA GLY A 152 9.72 18.96 -16.23
C GLY A 152 11.20 19.33 -16.09
N LYS A 153 11.48 20.57 -15.68
CA LYS A 153 12.85 21.10 -15.59
C LYS A 153 13.64 20.60 -14.39
N VAL A 154 12.99 20.19 -13.31
CA VAL A 154 13.62 19.62 -12.12
C VAL A 154 13.30 18.14 -12.08
N TRP A 155 14.35 17.34 -12.28
CA TRP A 155 14.22 15.90 -12.47
C TRP A 155 15.39 15.19 -11.78
N ARG A 156 15.27 15.03 -10.44
CA ARG A 156 16.33 14.49 -9.58
C ARG A 156 15.81 13.24 -8.86
N SER A 157 16.69 12.44 -8.28
CA SER A 157 16.34 11.24 -7.53
C SER A 157 15.33 11.49 -6.41
N ASN A 158 15.44 12.62 -5.72
CA ASN A 158 14.62 12.95 -4.56
C ASN A 158 13.54 14.02 -4.82
N VAL A 159 13.47 14.61 -6.02
CA VAL A 159 12.47 15.62 -6.37
C VAL A 159 12.21 15.69 -7.86
N LEU A 160 10.94 15.63 -8.23
CA LEU A 160 10.45 15.87 -9.58
C LEU A 160 9.52 17.09 -9.58
N ILE A 161 9.61 17.91 -10.64
CA ILE A 161 8.60 18.95 -10.92
C ILE A 161 8.15 18.73 -12.35
N THR A 162 6.90 18.32 -12.51
CA THR A 162 6.31 18.02 -13.82
C THR A 162 6.15 19.28 -14.68
N SER A 163 5.94 19.09 -15.99
CA SER A 163 5.61 20.18 -16.94
C SER A 163 4.33 20.93 -16.52
N THR A 164 3.42 20.27 -15.78
CA THR A 164 2.21 20.88 -15.19
C THR A 164 2.45 21.56 -13.85
N ASN A 165 3.73 21.70 -13.41
CA ASN A 165 4.15 22.31 -12.14
C ASN A 165 3.70 21.57 -10.87
N ILE A 166 3.49 20.28 -10.92
CA ILE A 166 3.30 19.45 -9.73
C ILE A 166 4.67 19.04 -9.22
N LYS A 167 4.94 19.28 -7.94
CA LYS A 167 6.18 18.87 -7.30
C LYS A 167 5.96 17.58 -6.51
N VAL A 168 6.80 16.59 -6.72
CA VAL A 168 6.83 15.36 -5.93
C VAL A 168 8.18 15.25 -5.23
N GLU A 169 8.20 14.98 -3.94
CA GLU A 169 9.43 14.78 -3.16
C GLU A 169 9.44 13.42 -2.47
N ALA A 170 10.62 12.80 -2.43
CA ALA A 170 10.93 11.61 -1.66
C ALA A 170 11.77 11.98 -0.43
N ILE A 171 11.40 11.47 0.75
CA ILE A 171 12.03 11.82 2.03
C ILE A 171 12.12 10.58 2.92
N GLY A 172 13.28 10.32 3.52
CA GLY A 172 13.41 9.31 4.56
C GLY A 172 12.78 9.74 5.89
N SER A 173 12.34 8.79 6.69
CA SER A 173 11.81 9.02 8.03
C SER A 173 12.80 9.78 8.92
N GLY A 174 12.30 10.54 9.90
CA GLY A 174 13.13 11.35 10.77
C GLY A 174 13.67 12.66 10.16
N LYS A 175 13.59 12.86 8.85
CA LYS A 175 14.08 14.07 8.18
C LYS A 175 13.16 15.26 8.41
N LYS A 176 13.72 16.50 8.21
CA LYS A 176 12.97 17.75 8.35
C LYS A 176 11.93 17.89 7.23
N ILE A 177 10.65 17.95 7.59
CA ILE A 177 9.55 18.12 6.65
C ILE A 177 8.82 19.47 6.82
N ARG A 178 8.86 20.09 8.00
CA ARG A 178 8.21 21.38 8.25
C ARG A 178 8.76 22.50 7.39
N GLY A 179 7.89 23.44 7.02
CA GLY A 179 8.25 24.62 6.27
C GLY A 179 8.45 24.41 4.77
N ARG A 180 8.19 23.18 4.28
CA ARG A 180 8.25 22.89 2.84
C ARG A 180 7.10 23.57 2.12
N LYS A 181 7.40 24.14 0.98
CA LYS A 181 6.46 24.82 0.09
C LYS A 181 6.82 24.57 -1.37
N HIS A 182 5.81 24.55 -2.21
CA HIS A 182 5.95 24.65 -3.66
C HIS A 182 4.98 25.71 -4.15
N ARG A 183 5.53 26.88 -4.57
CA ARG A 183 4.71 28.05 -4.90
C ARG A 183 3.78 28.44 -3.71
N ASN A 184 2.46 28.44 -3.94
CA ASN A 184 1.44 28.72 -2.91
C ASN A 184 0.94 27.48 -2.16
N TRP A 185 1.45 26.29 -2.51
CA TRP A 185 1.02 25.02 -1.89
C TRP A 185 1.97 24.59 -0.77
N ARG A 186 1.44 24.20 0.37
CA ARG A 186 2.09 23.27 1.29
C ARG A 186 1.90 21.86 0.78
N PRO A 187 2.60 20.86 1.29
CA PRO A 187 2.32 19.46 0.94
C PRO A 187 0.82 19.18 1.07
N ASP A 188 0.17 18.82 -0.02
CA ASP A 188 -1.27 18.54 -0.09
C ASP A 188 -1.60 17.04 -0.11
N LEU A 189 -0.56 16.20 -0.23
CA LEU A 189 -0.60 14.77 -0.06
C LEU A 189 0.68 14.30 0.62
N ILE A 190 0.56 13.54 1.71
CA ILE A 190 1.68 12.89 2.38
C ILE A 190 1.39 11.40 2.41
N VAL A 191 2.19 10.62 1.69
CA VAL A 191 2.15 9.16 1.68
C VAL A 191 3.30 8.64 2.53
N LEU A 192 2.98 7.90 3.59
CA LEU A 192 3.96 7.21 4.42
C LEU A 192 3.88 5.71 4.08
N ASP A 193 4.97 5.14 3.63
CA ASP A 193 5.05 3.76 3.19
C ASP A 193 6.17 3.03 3.91
N ASP A 194 5.79 2.05 4.74
CA ASP A 194 6.70 1.23 5.54
C ASP A 194 7.80 2.09 6.22
N ILE A 195 7.39 3.14 6.98
CA ILE A 195 8.32 4.03 7.70
C ILE A 195 8.90 3.39 8.95
N GLU A 196 8.40 2.24 9.35
CA GLU A 196 8.88 1.40 10.44
C GLU A 196 9.64 0.20 9.89
N ASN A 197 10.75 -0.12 10.55
CA ASN A 197 11.58 -1.30 10.28
C ASN A 197 12.00 -1.93 11.62
N ASP A 198 12.63 -3.11 11.60
CA ASP A 198 13.03 -3.84 12.80
C ASP A 198 13.97 -3.05 13.72
N GLU A 199 14.78 -2.17 13.13
CA GLU A 199 15.69 -1.34 13.91
C GLU A 199 14.94 -0.24 14.66
N ASN A 200 14.08 0.52 13.97
CA ASN A 200 13.41 1.68 14.57
C ASN A 200 12.19 1.36 15.45
N VAL A 201 11.72 0.09 15.44
CA VAL A 201 10.69 -0.39 16.39
C VAL A 201 11.27 -1.17 17.58
N ARG A 202 12.57 -1.46 17.57
CA ARG A 202 13.23 -2.38 18.50
C ARG A 202 13.15 -1.93 19.96
N THR A 203 13.46 -0.66 20.23
CA THR A 203 13.44 -0.14 21.60
C THR A 203 12.34 0.89 21.82
N PRO A 204 11.84 1.06 23.07
CA PRO A 204 10.85 2.09 23.41
C PRO A 204 11.31 3.50 23.00
N GLU A 205 12.61 3.80 23.15
CA GLU A 205 13.18 5.11 22.80
C GLU A 205 13.11 5.37 21.29
N GLN A 206 13.44 4.36 20.47
CA GLN A 206 13.35 4.46 19.00
C GLN A 206 11.90 4.67 18.56
N ARG A 207 10.94 3.88 19.10
CA ARG A 207 9.52 4.04 18.83
C ARG A 207 9.02 5.43 19.23
N SER A 208 9.37 5.90 20.44
CA SER A 208 9.01 7.24 20.92
C SER A 208 9.61 8.36 20.06
N LYS A 209 10.84 8.20 19.57
CA LYS A 209 11.49 9.16 18.67
C LYS A 209 10.74 9.27 17.35
N LEU A 210 10.37 8.14 16.74
CA LEU A 210 9.61 8.11 15.49
C LEU A 210 8.21 8.71 15.68
N GLU A 211 7.51 8.35 16.76
CA GLU A 211 6.20 8.90 17.12
C GLU A 211 6.25 10.42 17.31
N ASN A 212 7.24 10.91 18.06
CA ASN A 212 7.43 12.35 18.27
C ASN A 212 7.70 13.10 16.95
N TRP A 213 8.51 12.52 16.06
CA TRP A 213 8.74 13.09 14.75
C TRP A 213 7.45 13.11 13.92
N PHE A 214 6.70 12.03 13.90
CA PHE A 214 5.43 11.96 13.19
C PHE A 214 4.43 13.01 13.69
N LEU A 215 4.19 13.06 14.99
CA LEU A 215 3.24 14.01 15.61
C LEU A 215 3.66 15.47 15.48
N LYS A 216 4.96 15.76 15.64
CA LYS A 216 5.46 17.13 15.67
C LYS A 216 5.87 17.65 14.29
N ALA A 217 6.26 16.80 13.36
CA ALA A 217 6.75 17.20 12.05
C ALA A 217 5.76 16.83 10.93
N VAL A 218 5.43 15.56 10.75
CA VAL A 218 4.59 15.09 9.62
C VAL A 218 3.17 15.65 9.72
N SER A 219 2.52 15.45 10.87
CA SER A 219 1.13 15.92 11.09
C SER A 219 0.96 17.45 11.00
N LYS A 220 2.06 18.21 11.01
CA LYS A 220 2.08 19.68 10.94
C LYS A 220 2.77 20.22 9.69
N ALA A 221 3.13 19.33 8.73
CA ALA A 221 3.85 19.74 7.53
C ALA A 221 2.94 20.38 6.48
N GLY A 222 1.70 19.90 6.41
CA GLY A 222 0.70 20.35 5.44
C GLY A 222 -0.15 21.52 5.90
N ASP A 223 -1.36 21.58 5.38
CA ASP A 223 -2.41 22.54 5.70
C ASP A 223 -3.74 21.79 5.93
N ASP A 224 -4.85 22.50 6.11
CA ASP A 224 -6.18 21.91 6.34
C ASP A 224 -6.66 21.00 5.17
N TYR A 225 -6.19 21.26 3.96
CA TYR A 225 -6.47 20.46 2.76
C TYR A 225 -5.54 19.25 2.56
N THR A 226 -4.59 18.99 3.46
CA THR A 226 -3.59 17.93 3.28
C THR A 226 -4.17 16.55 3.59
N ASP A 227 -4.09 15.65 2.62
CA ASP A 227 -4.39 14.24 2.85
C ASP A 227 -3.15 13.50 3.35
N ILE A 228 -3.34 12.63 4.33
CA ILE A 228 -2.31 11.72 4.86
C ILE A 228 -2.77 10.29 4.60
N VAL A 229 -1.95 9.53 3.90
CA VAL A 229 -2.13 8.09 3.66
C VAL A 229 -0.94 7.37 4.28
N TYR A 230 -1.18 6.61 5.33
CA TYR A 230 -0.14 5.81 5.99
C TYR A 230 -0.40 4.33 5.74
N ILE A 231 0.55 3.66 5.12
CA ILE A 231 0.53 2.23 4.84
C ILE A 231 1.78 1.57 5.39
N GLY A 232 1.63 0.34 5.88
CA GLY A 232 2.75 -0.41 6.42
C GLY A 232 2.38 -1.83 6.83
N THR A 233 3.37 -2.54 7.34
CA THR A 233 3.26 -3.83 8.01
C THR A 233 3.42 -3.64 9.50
N LEU A 234 2.63 -4.33 10.32
CA LEU A 234 2.62 -4.15 11.76
C LEU A 234 3.71 -5.00 12.43
N LEU A 235 4.91 -4.43 12.56
CA LEU A 235 6.10 -5.13 13.07
C LEU A 235 6.13 -5.26 14.60
N HIS A 236 5.46 -4.35 15.32
CA HIS A 236 5.49 -4.34 16.79
C HIS A 236 4.15 -3.85 17.37
N TYR A 237 3.68 -4.48 18.45
CA TYR A 237 2.39 -4.13 19.09
C TYR A 237 2.31 -2.69 19.62
N ASP A 238 3.44 -2.07 20.00
CA ASP A 238 3.57 -0.67 20.45
C ASP A 238 4.22 0.23 19.39
N SER A 239 4.12 -0.11 18.11
CA SER A 239 4.66 0.68 17.02
C SER A 239 3.80 1.92 16.71
N LEU A 240 4.35 2.85 15.93
CA LEU A 240 3.60 4.03 15.48
C LEU A 240 2.39 3.62 14.64
N LEU A 241 2.54 2.61 13.76
CA LEU A 241 1.44 2.08 12.97
C LEU A 241 0.35 1.50 13.86
N ALA A 242 0.71 0.71 14.90
CA ALA A 242 -0.23 0.16 15.86
C ALA A 242 -1.04 1.25 16.59
N LYS A 243 -0.38 2.33 17.00
CA LYS A 243 -1.03 3.49 17.63
C LYS A 243 -1.90 4.26 16.66
N THR A 244 -1.45 4.41 15.42
CA THR A 244 -2.20 5.15 14.39
C THR A 244 -3.47 4.39 13.97
N LEU A 245 -3.43 3.05 13.91
CA LEU A 245 -4.61 2.21 13.66
C LEU A 245 -5.70 2.37 14.73
N LYS A 246 -5.31 2.68 15.97
CA LYS A 246 -6.23 2.92 17.09
C LYS A 246 -6.63 4.40 17.23
N ASN A 247 -6.02 5.30 16.47
CA ASN A 247 -6.26 6.73 16.57
C ASN A 247 -7.58 7.12 15.89
N PRO A 248 -8.56 7.69 16.61
CA PRO A 248 -9.88 8.06 16.06
C PRO A 248 -9.80 9.17 14.98
N GLY A 249 -8.69 9.89 14.88
CA GLY A 249 -8.44 10.87 13.83
C GLY A 249 -8.09 10.27 12.46
N TYR A 250 -7.94 8.94 12.38
CA TYR A 250 -7.64 8.21 11.16
C TYR A 250 -8.76 7.23 10.82
N LYS A 251 -9.09 7.09 9.54
CA LYS A 251 -9.87 5.96 9.07
C LYS A 251 -8.92 4.79 8.86
N ALA A 252 -9.04 3.76 9.69
CA ALA A 252 -8.12 2.63 9.77
C ALA A 252 -8.71 1.37 9.14
N ILE A 253 -7.84 0.56 8.52
CA ILE A 253 -8.12 -0.79 8.08
C ILE A 253 -6.89 -1.68 8.32
N LYS A 254 -7.12 -2.94 8.67
CA LYS A 254 -6.06 -3.93 8.88
C LYS A 254 -6.43 -5.23 8.17
N TYR A 255 -5.48 -5.77 7.42
CA TYR A 255 -5.60 -7.03 6.70
C TYR A 255 -4.66 -8.08 7.27
N LYS A 256 -5.05 -9.35 7.13
CA LYS A 256 -4.28 -10.54 7.48
C LYS A 256 -4.15 -11.41 6.23
N ALA A 257 -2.99 -12.06 6.02
CA ALA A 257 -2.82 -12.97 4.90
C ALA A 257 -3.73 -14.20 5.02
N VAL A 258 -3.84 -14.77 6.22
CA VAL A 258 -4.83 -15.81 6.53
C VAL A 258 -6.02 -15.16 7.22
N ILE A 259 -7.16 -15.14 6.53
CA ILE A 259 -8.43 -14.61 7.06
C ILE A 259 -9.10 -15.65 7.95
N SER A 260 -9.08 -16.92 7.52
CA SER A 260 -9.62 -18.05 8.27
C SER A 260 -8.69 -19.24 8.16
N PHE A 261 -8.33 -19.82 9.31
CA PHE A 261 -7.51 -21.02 9.38
C PHE A 261 -8.34 -22.28 9.09
N SER A 262 -7.64 -23.35 8.70
CA SER A 262 -8.23 -24.67 8.50
C SER A 262 -8.90 -25.20 9.76
N LYS A 263 -9.95 -26.01 9.60
CA LYS A 263 -10.57 -26.76 10.68
C LYS A 263 -9.86 -28.08 10.97
N ALA A 264 -8.94 -28.50 10.13
CA ALA A 264 -8.26 -29.78 10.19
C ALA A 264 -6.89 -29.68 10.88
N ASP A 265 -6.86 -29.18 12.12
CA ASP A 265 -5.62 -28.93 12.87
C ASP A 265 -4.74 -30.19 12.98
N ASP A 266 -5.35 -31.37 13.21
CA ASP A 266 -4.60 -32.65 13.31
C ASP A 266 -3.89 -33.02 12.01
N LEU A 267 -4.49 -32.76 10.85
CA LEU A 267 -3.86 -33.02 9.56
C LEU A 267 -2.71 -32.04 9.30
N TRP A 268 -2.89 -30.77 9.64
CA TRP A 268 -1.84 -29.75 9.51
C TRP A 268 -0.67 -30.02 10.46
N LYS A 269 -0.93 -30.47 11.69
CA LYS A 269 0.12 -30.86 12.62
C LYS A 269 0.94 -32.03 12.09
N LYS A 270 0.26 -33.07 11.54
CA LYS A 270 0.96 -34.19 10.93
C LYS A 270 1.74 -33.78 9.68
N TRP A 271 1.24 -32.86 8.88
CA TRP A 271 1.95 -32.28 7.76
C TRP A 271 3.22 -31.54 8.24
N GLU A 272 3.11 -30.75 9.32
CA GLU A 272 4.24 -30.03 9.93
C GLU A 272 5.31 -31.00 10.45
N ASP A 273 4.89 -32.09 11.12
CA ASP A 273 5.82 -33.15 11.57
C ASP A 273 6.61 -33.77 10.39
N ILE A 274 5.95 -34.00 9.23
CA ILE A 274 6.60 -34.49 8.03
C ILE A 274 7.54 -33.42 7.44
N TYR A 275 7.06 -32.19 7.33
CA TYR A 275 7.81 -31.09 6.71
C TYR A 275 9.09 -30.76 7.49
N THR A 276 9.06 -30.90 8.82
CA THR A 276 10.19 -30.54 9.71
C THR A 276 11.11 -31.74 10.02
N ASP A 277 10.85 -32.91 9.49
CA ASP A 277 11.70 -34.11 9.69
C ASP A 277 12.96 -34.06 8.83
N LEU A 278 13.98 -33.32 9.29
CA LEU A 278 15.26 -33.19 8.60
C LEU A 278 16.09 -34.50 8.53
N SER A 279 15.62 -35.59 9.14
CA SER A 279 16.25 -36.92 8.97
C SER A 279 15.84 -37.60 7.64
N ASN A 280 14.80 -37.09 7.00
CA ASN A 280 14.30 -37.53 5.70
C ASN A 280 14.69 -36.50 4.61
N ASP A 281 15.56 -36.88 3.71
CA ASP A 281 16.02 -36.01 2.60
C ASP A 281 14.88 -35.56 1.67
N ASN A 282 13.74 -36.28 1.65
CA ASN A 282 12.57 -35.98 0.83
C ASN A 282 11.41 -35.35 1.64
N HIS A 283 11.66 -34.80 2.81
CA HIS A 283 10.62 -34.30 3.74
C HIS A 283 9.65 -33.29 3.11
N GLU A 284 10.13 -32.38 2.27
CA GLU A 284 9.28 -31.39 1.58
C GLU A 284 8.36 -32.05 0.55
N GLU A 285 8.90 -33.03 -0.24
CA GLU A 285 8.13 -33.76 -1.24
C GLU A 285 7.08 -34.65 -0.58
N ASP A 286 7.44 -35.32 0.52
CA ASP A 286 6.52 -36.18 1.28
C ASP A 286 5.42 -35.34 1.97
N ALA A 287 5.76 -34.20 2.53
CA ALA A 287 4.79 -33.27 3.08
C ALA A 287 3.83 -32.73 1.99
N ARG A 288 4.35 -32.43 0.80
CA ARG A 288 3.52 -32.03 -0.34
C ARG A 288 2.58 -33.16 -0.79
N ALA A 289 3.10 -34.38 -0.90
CA ALA A 289 2.30 -35.55 -1.23
C ALA A 289 1.20 -35.82 -0.19
N TYR A 290 1.53 -35.68 1.09
CA TYR A 290 0.56 -35.80 2.18
C TYR A 290 -0.54 -34.74 2.08
N PHE A 291 -0.19 -33.48 1.81
CA PHE A 291 -1.15 -32.41 1.58
C PHE A 291 -2.07 -32.72 0.38
N GLU A 292 -1.51 -33.11 -0.76
CA GLU A 292 -2.32 -33.41 -1.97
C GLU A 292 -3.28 -34.58 -1.73
N ALA A 293 -2.87 -35.58 -0.96
CA ALA A 293 -3.73 -36.72 -0.60
C ALA A 293 -4.90 -36.36 0.34
N ASN A 294 -4.74 -35.24 1.12
CA ASN A 294 -5.74 -34.81 2.11
C ASN A 294 -6.28 -33.40 1.81
N ARG A 295 -6.07 -32.89 0.60
CA ARG A 295 -6.23 -31.50 0.23
C ARG A 295 -7.57 -30.91 0.63
N ASP A 296 -8.67 -31.57 0.26
CA ASP A 296 -10.01 -31.04 0.50
C ASP A 296 -10.31 -30.88 2.00
N ALA A 297 -9.90 -31.87 2.81
CA ALA A 297 -10.06 -31.82 4.25
C ALA A 297 -9.14 -30.76 4.88
N MET A 298 -7.88 -30.67 4.42
CA MET A 298 -6.91 -29.70 4.93
C MET A 298 -7.24 -28.26 4.56
N LEU A 299 -7.98 -28.03 3.48
CA LEU A 299 -8.43 -26.72 3.07
C LEU A 299 -9.83 -26.35 3.57
N GLU A 300 -10.51 -27.25 4.30
CA GLU A 300 -11.85 -26.96 4.82
C GLU A 300 -11.86 -25.75 5.75
N GLY A 301 -12.64 -24.75 5.38
CA GLY A 301 -12.82 -23.52 6.16
C GLY A 301 -11.70 -22.47 5.99
N THR A 302 -10.69 -22.75 5.16
CA THR A 302 -9.63 -21.80 4.90
C THR A 302 -10.09 -20.62 4.05
N GLN A 303 -9.56 -19.46 4.34
CA GLN A 303 -9.69 -18.27 3.50
C GLN A 303 -8.40 -17.45 3.60
N VAL A 304 -7.86 -17.05 2.46
CA VAL A 304 -6.67 -16.20 2.37
C VAL A 304 -6.96 -14.89 1.66
N LEU A 305 -6.11 -13.91 1.89
CA LEU A 305 -6.30 -12.55 1.38
C LEU A 305 -6.09 -12.46 -0.14
N TRP A 306 -5.12 -13.23 -0.68
CA TRP A 306 -4.76 -13.22 -2.10
C TRP A 306 -4.29 -14.60 -2.57
N GLU A 307 -5.25 -15.47 -2.88
CA GLU A 307 -5.01 -16.87 -3.26
C GLU A 307 -4.14 -17.00 -4.52
N GLU A 308 -4.33 -16.13 -5.52
CA GLU A 308 -3.58 -16.20 -6.78
C GLU A 308 -2.10 -15.84 -6.63
N LYS A 309 -1.71 -15.32 -5.47
CA LYS A 309 -0.33 -14.99 -5.15
C LYS A 309 0.28 -15.94 -4.14
N LEU A 310 -0.39 -16.17 -3.03
CA LEU A 310 0.02 -17.02 -1.91
C LEU A 310 -1.15 -17.88 -1.49
N SER A 311 -1.06 -19.17 -1.85
CA SER A 311 -2.06 -20.14 -1.42
C SER A 311 -1.99 -20.37 0.09
N TYR A 312 -3.04 -20.94 0.66
CA TYR A 312 -3.03 -21.32 2.08
C TYR A 312 -1.85 -22.27 2.41
N TYR A 313 -1.51 -23.19 1.49
CA TYR A 313 -0.35 -24.07 1.63
C TYR A 313 0.96 -23.28 1.73
N ASP A 314 1.18 -22.32 0.84
CA ASP A 314 2.41 -21.50 0.83
C ASP A 314 2.53 -20.70 2.12
N LEU A 315 1.42 -20.18 2.65
CA LEU A 315 1.39 -19.46 3.93
C LEU A 315 1.70 -20.39 5.12
N MET A 316 1.28 -21.64 5.08
CA MET A 316 1.64 -22.60 6.14
C MET A 316 3.11 -23.01 6.06
N VAL A 317 3.66 -23.15 4.84
CA VAL A 317 5.11 -23.33 4.65
C VAL A 317 5.89 -22.15 5.23
N MET A 318 5.49 -20.90 4.92
CA MET A 318 6.12 -19.69 5.48
C MET A 318 6.05 -19.69 7.02
N ARG A 319 4.90 -20.05 7.60
CA ARG A 319 4.71 -20.09 9.06
C ARG A 319 5.70 -21.04 9.73
N VAL A 320 6.00 -22.19 9.12
CA VAL A 320 6.94 -23.18 9.65
C VAL A 320 8.39 -22.75 9.42
N THR A 321 8.71 -22.24 8.23
CA THR A 321 10.09 -21.90 7.84
C THR A 321 10.60 -20.60 8.46
N GLU A 322 9.75 -19.60 8.61
CA GLU A 322 10.11 -18.29 9.17
C GLU A 322 9.83 -18.20 10.69
N GLY A 323 9.04 -19.13 11.20
CA GLY A 323 8.60 -19.16 12.59
C GLY A 323 7.36 -18.33 12.86
N GLU A 324 6.61 -18.75 13.89
CA GLU A 324 5.30 -18.18 14.22
C GLU A 324 5.35 -16.69 14.56
N ALA A 325 6.39 -16.23 15.23
CA ALA A 325 6.52 -14.81 15.62
C ALA A 325 6.70 -13.91 14.39
N SER A 326 7.54 -14.31 13.42
CA SER A 326 7.71 -13.60 12.15
C SER A 326 6.43 -13.61 11.33
N PHE A 327 5.83 -14.77 11.15
CA PHE A 327 4.59 -14.94 10.43
C PHE A 327 3.46 -14.07 11.02
N ASN A 328 3.33 -14.02 12.35
CA ASN A 328 2.32 -13.21 13.01
C ASN A 328 2.52 -11.71 12.80
N SER A 329 3.75 -11.22 12.75
CA SER A 329 4.01 -9.80 12.48
C SER A 329 3.91 -9.46 10.99
N GLU A 330 4.58 -10.22 10.13
CA GLU A 330 4.75 -9.86 8.71
C GLU A 330 3.51 -10.21 7.87
N GLU A 331 2.88 -11.38 8.16
CA GLU A 331 1.76 -11.87 7.36
C GLU A 331 0.40 -11.65 8.05
N GLN A 332 0.33 -11.71 9.38
CA GLN A 332 -0.94 -11.54 10.07
C GLN A 332 -1.18 -10.11 10.61
N ASN A 333 -0.16 -9.25 10.58
CA ASN A 333 -0.22 -7.96 11.26
C ASN A 333 -0.65 -8.08 12.73
N GLU A 334 -0.22 -9.15 13.40
CA GLU A 334 -0.52 -9.46 14.80
C GLU A 334 0.77 -9.80 15.56
N PRO A 335 1.69 -8.82 15.69
CA PRO A 335 2.91 -9.04 16.47
C PRO A 335 2.56 -9.39 17.91
N ILE A 336 3.27 -10.37 18.46
CA ILE A 336 3.05 -10.88 19.81
C ILE A 336 3.34 -9.77 20.83
N ASN A 337 2.38 -9.53 21.71
CA ASN A 337 2.60 -8.71 22.89
C ASN A 337 3.11 -9.61 24.04
N PRO A 338 4.27 -9.35 24.63
CA PRO A 338 4.78 -10.15 25.75
C PRO A 338 3.83 -10.21 26.96
N GLU A 339 2.99 -9.18 27.14
CA GLU A 339 1.99 -9.14 28.21
C GLU A 339 0.81 -10.13 28.00
N ASP A 340 0.61 -10.56 26.75
CA ASP A 340 -0.41 -11.55 26.42
C ASP A 340 0.11 -12.99 26.52
N CYS A 341 1.41 -13.18 26.78
CA CYS A 341 2.02 -14.47 26.98
C CYS A 341 1.69 -15.02 28.38
N ILE A 342 1.17 -16.24 28.45
CA ILE A 342 0.80 -16.95 29.70
C ILE A 342 2.03 -17.18 30.60
N PHE A 343 3.25 -17.21 30.02
CA PHE A 343 4.50 -17.38 30.74
C PHE A 343 5.38 -16.16 30.58
N ASN A 344 5.66 -15.46 31.69
CA ASN A 344 6.62 -14.36 31.71
C ASN A 344 8.03 -14.94 31.89
N LYS A 345 8.99 -14.49 31.09
CA LYS A 345 10.39 -14.92 31.15
C LYS A 345 11.01 -14.70 32.55
N GLU A 346 10.55 -13.65 33.25
CA GLU A 346 10.94 -13.30 34.62
C GLU A 346 10.55 -14.36 35.68
N TRP A 347 9.67 -15.30 35.34
CA TRP A 347 9.29 -16.39 36.25
C TRP A 347 10.29 -17.55 36.26
N PHE A 348 11.29 -17.51 35.41
CA PHE A 348 12.30 -18.53 35.23
C PHE A 348 13.74 -18.06 35.58
N GLU A 349 13.88 -16.82 36.03
CA GLU A 349 15.10 -16.28 36.65
C GLU A 349 14.95 -16.28 38.18
#